data_b448fad42ee3ed03d0addc110612ceba
#
_entry.id   b448fad42ee3ed03d0addc110612ceba
#
_cell.length_a   1.000
_cell.length_b   1.000
_cell.length_c   1.000
_cell.angle_alpha   90.00
_cell.angle_beta   90.00
_cell.angle_gamma   90.00
#
_symmetry.space_group_name_H-M   'P 1'
#
loop_
_entity.id
_entity.type
_entity.pdbx_description
1 polymer ?
#
loop_
_entity_poly.entity_id
_entity_poly.type
_entity_poly.pdbx_seq_one_letter_code
_entity_poly.pdbx_strand_id
1 'polypeptide(L)'
;MRFDTANPADRAAFARVFDVCVIGTGPAGTTLARQLAARGLEVALMEAGGLEWSEQSQDVTRGTSVGILYPDLDVARLRFLGGNSNHWNGLCRAFEAADMKPRPQNPGSGWPIGRADLDPYSAETAEILDLVPDGG
;
A
#
# COMPACT_ATOMS: atom_id res chain seq x y z
N MET A 1 14.50 -5.97 -11.20
CA MET A 1 14.39 -5.68 -12.65
C MET A 1 13.05 -5.00 -12.87
N ARG A 2 12.97 -3.97 -13.71
CA ARG A 2 11.74 -3.22 -14.01
C ARG A 2 11.33 -3.45 -15.45
N PHE A 3 10.02 -3.56 -15.68
CA PHE A 3 9.42 -3.69 -17.01
C PHE A 3 8.28 -2.68 -17.15
N ASP A 4 8.10 -2.16 -18.36
CA ASP A 4 7.00 -1.26 -18.68
C ASP A 4 6.03 -1.96 -19.64
N THR A 5 4.77 -2.07 -19.23
CA THR A 5 3.72 -2.73 -20.04
C THR A 5 3.46 -2.00 -21.36
N ALA A 6 3.72 -0.70 -21.42
CA ALA A 6 3.60 0.08 -22.64
C ALA A 6 4.75 -0.14 -23.61
N ASN A 7 5.89 -0.67 -23.14
CA ASN A 7 7.06 -0.95 -23.98
C ASN A 7 6.95 -2.35 -24.62
N PRO A 8 6.85 -2.45 -25.96
CA PRO A 8 6.77 -3.76 -26.65
C PRO A 8 7.98 -4.66 -26.37
N ALA A 9 9.17 -4.11 -26.11
CA ALA A 9 10.37 -4.87 -25.83
C ALA A 9 10.29 -5.66 -24.49
N ASP A 10 9.45 -5.19 -23.56
CA ASP A 10 9.29 -5.81 -22.25
C ASP A 10 8.24 -6.92 -22.22
N ARG A 11 7.53 -7.16 -23.33
CA ARG A 11 6.42 -8.13 -23.39
C ARG A 11 6.82 -9.55 -22.99
N ALA A 12 8.04 -9.97 -23.32
CA ALA A 12 8.52 -11.30 -22.95
C ALA A 12 8.62 -11.49 -21.43
N ALA A 13 8.83 -10.42 -20.68
CA ALA A 13 8.89 -10.46 -19.21
C ALA A 13 7.54 -10.79 -18.57
N PHE A 14 6.43 -10.44 -19.24
CA PHE A 14 5.07 -10.70 -18.75
C PHE A 14 4.60 -12.14 -19.05
N ALA A 15 5.33 -12.87 -19.86
CA ALA A 15 5.07 -14.30 -20.10
C ALA A 15 5.66 -15.22 -19.02
N ARG A 16 6.45 -14.65 -18.07
CA ARG A 16 6.99 -15.41 -16.94
C ARG A 16 5.90 -15.76 -15.93
N VAL A 17 6.05 -16.93 -15.34
CA VAL A 17 5.27 -17.31 -14.15
C VAL A 17 6.03 -16.87 -12.93
N PHE A 18 5.34 -16.21 -12.01
CA PHE A 18 5.85 -15.78 -10.71
C PHE A 18 5.12 -16.56 -9.61
N ASP A 19 5.78 -16.77 -8.49
CA ASP A 19 5.14 -17.40 -7.33
C ASP A 19 4.03 -16.53 -6.76
N VAL A 20 4.25 -15.21 -6.73
CA VAL A 20 3.30 -14.22 -6.19
C VAL A 20 3.27 -12.97 -7.07
N CYS A 21 2.06 -12.44 -7.26
CA CYS A 21 1.82 -11.14 -7.86
C CYS A 21 1.24 -10.20 -6.79
N VAL A 22 1.96 -9.12 -6.48
CA VAL A 22 1.52 -8.04 -5.59
C VAL A 22 1.10 -6.85 -6.44
N ILE A 23 -0.11 -6.34 -6.23
CA ILE A 23 -0.65 -5.21 -6.99
C ILE A 23 -0.66 -3.97 -6.11
N GLY A 24 0.05 -2.94 -6.56
CA GLY A 24 0.23 -1.66 -5.89
C GLY A 24 1.53 -1.54 -5.12
N THR A 25 2.24 -0.43 -5.34
CA THR A 25 3.54 -0.13 -4.72
C THR A 25 3.43 0.80 -3.50
N GLY A 26 2.25 0.93 -2.92
CA GLY A 26 2.09 1.61 -1.64
C GLY A 26 2.85 0.88 -0.51
N PRO A 27 2.88 1.44 0.72
CA PRO A 27 3.66 0.90 1.82
C PRO A 27 3.42 -0.59 2.08
N ALA A 28 2.17 -1.03 2.08
CA ALA A 28 1.81 -2.43 2.32
C ALA A 28 2.31 -3.36 1.21
N GLY A 29 2.07 -3.00 -0.07
CA GLY A 29 2.47 -3.82 -1.21
C GLY A 29 3.98 -3.93 -1.34
N THR A 30 4.69 -2.83 -1.17
CA THR A 30 6.16 -2.81 -1.21
C THR A 30 6.76 -3.64 -0.08
N THR A 31 6.23 -3.50 1.14
CA THR A 31 6.69 -4.30 2.29
C THR A 31 6.46 -5.78 2.05
N LEU A 32 5.24 -6.17 1.64
CA LEU A 32 4.90 -7.57 1.34
C LEU A 32 5.81 -8.14 0.25
N ALA A 33 5.99 -7.42 -0.86
CA ALA A 33 6.83 -7.89 -1.96
C ALA A 33 8.30 -8.09 -1.52
N ARG A 34 8.86 -7.17 -0.74
CA ARG A 34 10.22 -7.29 -0.19
C ARG A 34 10.35 -8.49 0.74
N GLN A 35 9.40 -8.69 1.64
CA GLN A 35 9.41 -9.80 2.59
C GLN A 35 9.30 -11.16 1.89
N LEU A 36 8.46 -11.27 0.88
CA LEU A 36 8.32 -12.50 0.10
C LEU A 36 9.58 -12.79 -0.73
N ALA A 37 10.15 -11.78 -1.37
CA ALA A 37 11.40 -11.91 -2.12
C ALA A 37 12.58 -12.30 -1.21
N ALA A 38 12.66 -11.75 0.01
CA ALA A 38 13.67 -12.12 0.99
C ALA A 38 13.55 -13.59 1.43
N ARG A 39 12.38 -14.20 1.30
CA ARG A 39 12.13 -15.63 1.54
C ARG A 39 12.41 -16.52 0.32
N GLY A 40 12.94 -15.95 -0.75
CA GLY A 40 13.33 -16.67 -1.96
C GLY A 40 12.23 -16.86 -3.00
N LEU A 41 11.06 -16.23 -2.83
CA LEU A 41 9.98 -16.28 -3.80
C LEU A 41 10.24 -15.36 -5.00
N GLU A 42 9.87 -15.78 -6.19
CA GLU A 42 9.80 -14.91 -7.36
C GLU A 42 8.53 -14.05 -7.30
N VAL A 43 8.70 -12.76 -7.04
CA VAL A 43 7.60 -11.81 -6.84
C VAL A 43 7.48 -10.84 -8.01
N ALA A 44 6.30 -10.75 -8.59
CA ALA A 44 5.92 -9.64 -9.47
C ALA A 44 5.26 -8.54 -8.63
N LEU A 45 5.88 -7.36 -8.58
CA LEU A 45 5.27 -6.17 -8.00
C LEU A 45 4.78 -5.26 -9.12
N MET A 46 3.47 -5.05 -9.20
CA MET A 46 2.82 -4.28 -10.26
C MET A 46 2.36 -2.93 -9.74
N GLU A 47 2.60 -1.88 -10.53
CA GLU A 47 2.11 -0.54 -10.29
C GLU A 47 1.34 -0.04 -11.50
N ALA A 48 0.21 0.60 -11.25
CA ALA A 48 -0.66 1.10 -12.31
C ALA A 48 -0.21 2.47 -12.85
N GLY A 49 0.51 3.25 -12.05
CA GLY A 49 1.10 4.52 -12.46
C GLY A 49 2.54 4.38 -12.92
N GLY A 50 3.15 5.51 -13.29
CA GLY A 50 4.57 5.60 -13.64
C GLY A 50 5.49 5.63 -12.42
N LEU A 51 6.77 5.92 -12.67
CA LEU A 51 7.74 6.19 -11.58
C LEU A 51 7.47 7.53 -10.91
N GLU A 52 6.97 8.46 -11.70
CA GLU A 52 6.70 9.83 -11.29
C GLU A 52 5.21 10.13 -11.49
N TRP A 53 4.74 11.16 -10.81
CA TRP A 53 3.39 11.68 -10.99
C TRP A 53 3.19 12.15 -12.43
N SER A 54 2.03 11.85 -12.99
CA SER A 54 1.58 12.40 -14.26
C SER A 54 0.08 12.67 -14.23
N GLU A 55 -0.35 13.76 -14.83
CA GLU A 55 -1.76 14.11 -14.92
C GLU A 55 -2.58 12.99 -15.58
N GLN A 56 -2.08 12.44 -16.68
CA GLN A 56 -2.73 11.35 -17.40
C GLN A 56 -2.97 10.11 -16.51
N SER A 57 -2.00 9.76 -15.67
CA SER A 57 -2.15 8.64 -14.72
C SER A 57 -3.15 9.00 -13.63
N GLN A 58 -3.08 10.23 -13.12
CA GLN A 58 -3.89 10.70 -12.01
C GLN A 58 -5.37 10.87 -12.37
N ASP A 59 -5.68 11.27 -13.62
CA ASP A 59 -7.04 11.44 -14.12
C ASP A 59 -7.92 10.19 -13.95
N VAL A 60 -7.33 9.01 -13.95
CA VAL A 60 -8.05 7.74 -13.74
C VAL A 60 -8.69 7.67 -12.34
N THR A 61 -8.16 8.44 -11.38
CA THR A 61 -8.70 8.47 -10.00
C THR A 61 -9.79 9.53 -9.82
N ARG A 62 -10.09 10.36 -10.82
CA ARG A 62 -11.18 11.35 -10.75
C ARG A 62 -12.52 10.68 -10.52
N GLY A 63 -13.33 11.29 -9.69
CA GLY A 63 -14.66 10.80 -9.38
C GLY A 63 -15.44 11.80 -8.56
N THR A 64 -16.68 11.45 -8.25
CA THR A 64 -17.58 12.28 -7.44
C THR A 64 -17.64 11.72 -6.03
N SER A 65 -17.35 12.57 -5.04
CA SER A 65 -17.58 12.28 -3.62
C SER A 65 -19.00 12.69 -3.24
N VAL A 66 -19.76 11.78 -2.61
CA VAL A 66 -21.13 12.04 -2.16
C VAL A 66 -21.21 11.80 -0.65
N GLY A 67 -21.87 12.70 0.07
CA GLY A 67 -22.03 12.62 1.52
C GLY A 67 -21.17 13.63 2.28
N ILE A 68 -20.34 13.18 3.20
CA ILE A 68 -19.46 14.06 4.00
C ILE A 68 -18.39 14.68 3.09
N LEU A 69 -18.08 15.96 3.33
CA LEU A 69 -17.03 16.66 2.60
C LEU A 69 -15.70 15.86 2.69
N TYR A 70 -15.14 15.55 1.54
CA TYR A 70 -13.90 14.83 1.37
C TYR A 70 -13.09 15.48 0.24
N PRO A 71 -11.77 15.52 0.30
CA PRO A 71 -10.94 16.01 -0.80
C PRO A 71 -11.24 15.22 -2.10
N ASP A 72 -11.06 15.87 -3.25
CA ASP A 72 -11.23 15.22 -4.53
C ASP A 72 -10.36 13.95 -4.63
N LEU A 73 -10.90 12.91 -5.27
CA LEU A 73 -10.26 11.58 -5.27
C LEU A 73 -8.90 11.58 -5.95
N ASP A 74 -8.71 12.43 -6.95
CA ASP A 74 -7.44 12.63 -7.66
C ASP A 74 -6.43 13.46 -6.86
N VAL A 75 -6.87 14.13 -5.80
CA VAL A 75 -6.01 14.79 -4.81
C VAL A 75 -5.71 13.86 -3.64
N ALA A 76 -6.71 13.11 -3.18
CA ALA A 76 -6.58 12.23 -2.00
C ALA A 76 -5.84 10.92 -2.27
N ARG A 77 -5.67 10.53 -3.53
CA ARG A 77 -5.09 9.23 -3.94
C ARG A 77 -4.09 9.41 -5.06
N LEU A 78 -2.83 9.18 -4.75
CA LEU A 78 -1.75 9.25 -5.73
C LEU A 78 -1.59 7.93 -6.50
N ARG A 79 -1.46 8.04 -7.83
CA ARG A 79 -1.33 6.90 -8.73
C ARG A 79 0.02 6.94 -9.45
N PHE A 80 1.08 6.61 -8.72
CA PHE A 80 2.45 6.39 -9.19
C PHE A 80 3.24 5.62 -8.14
N LEU A 81 4.49 5.26 -8.42
CA LEU A 81 5.34 4.46 -7.53
C LEU A 81 5.32 5.02 -6.09
N GLY A 82 5.00 4.17 -5.13
CA GLY A 82 4.87 4.53 -3.72
C GLY A 82 3.46 4.99 -3.31
N GLY A 83 2.61 5.40 -4.28
CA GLY A 83 1.25 5.86 -3.97
C GLY A 83 1.23 6.98 -2.94
N ASN A 84 0.29 6.91 -2.00
CA ASN A 84 0.10 7.97 -0.98
C ASN A 84 1.26 8.13 0.01
N SER A 85 2.23 7.21 0.06
CA SER A 85 3.44 7.45 0.85
C SER A 85 4.27 8.63 0.36
N ASN A 86 4.00 9.15 -0.83
CA ASN A 86 4.70 10.32 -1.37
C ASN A 86 4.18 11.66 -0.85
N HIS A 87 3.03 11.71 -0.18
CA HIS A 87 2.47 12.97 0.32
C HIS A 87 1.87 12.90 1.74
N TRP A 88 2.20 11.89 2.49
CA TRP A 88 1.77 11.80 3.89
C TRP A 88 2.70 12.61 4.82
N ASN A 89 2.22 12.91 6.01
CA ASN A 89 2.97 13.71 6.98
C ASN A 89 3.84 12.89 7.95
N GLY A 90 3.95 11.57 7.75
CA GLY A 90 4.74 10.68 8.58
C GLY A 90 4.15 10.33 9.95
N LEU A 91 2.93 10.78 10.26
CA LEU A 91 2.28 10.41 11.52
C LEU A 91 1.83 8.96 11.47
N CYS A 92 2.36 8.16 12.39
CA CYS A 92 2.02 6.76 12.57
C CYS A 92 1.39 6.55 13.94
N ARG A 93 0.33 5.77 13.98
CA ARG A 93 -0.30 5.32 15.21
C ARG A 93 -0.60 3.83 15.09
N ALA A 94 -0.21 3.09 16.09
CA ALA A 94 -0.60 1.70 16.17
C ALA A 94 -2.12 1.56 16.42
N PHE A 95 -2.73 0.53 15.87
CA PHE A 95 -4.12 0.21 16.19
C PHE A 95 -4.28 -0.10 17.68
N GLU A 96 -5.35 0.38 18.25
CA GLU A 96 -5.76 0.03 19.61
C GLU A 96 -6.69 -1.20 19.60
N ALA A 97 -6.84 -1.86 20.75
CA ALA A 97 -7.74 -3.01 20.86
C ALA A 97 -9.19 -2.65 20.49
N ALA A 98 -9.60 -1.40 20.68
CA ALA A 98 -10.92 -0.91 20.30
C ALA A 98 -11.11 -0.84 18.77
N ASP A 99 -10.06 -0.58 18.02
CA ASP A 99 -10.12 -0.49 16.55
C ASP A 99 -10.42 -1.85 15.91
N MET A 100 -10.05 -2.94 16.59
CA MET A 100 -10.27 -4.31 16.14
C MET A 100 -11.68 -4.83 16.39
N LYS A 101 -12.44 -4.21 17.29
CA LYS A 101 -13.75 -4.68 17.71
C LYS A 101 -14.86 -4.31 16.73
N PRO A 102 -15.87 -5.18 16.56
CA PRO A 102 -17.07 -4.80 15.84
C PRO A 102 -17.76 -3.59 16.48
N ARG A 103 -18.29 -2.70 15.65
CA ARG A 103 -19.05 -1.53 16.08
C ARG A 103 -20.54 -1.78 15.86
N PRO A 104 -21.41 -1.66 16.87
CA PRO A 104 -22.84 -1.97 16.76
C PRO A 104 -23.53 -1.20 15.61
N GLN A 105 -23.10 0.04 15.36
CA GLN A 105 -23.66 0.90 14.32
C GLN A 105 -23.13 0.62 12.92
N ASN A 106 -22.18 -0.28 12.78
CA ASN A 106 -21.59 -0.65 11.48
C ASN A 106 -21.47 -2.19 11.39
N PRO A 107 -22.52 -2.87 10.96
CA PRO A 107 -22.48 -4.31 10.73
C PRO A 107 -21.38 -4.67 9.73
N GLY A 108 -20.55 -5.66 10.06
CA GLY A 108 -19.39 -6.04 9.24
C GLY A 108 -18.10 -5.27 9.56
N SER A 109 -18.12 -4.33 10.50
CA SER A 109 -16.90 -3.77 11.08
C SER A 109 -16.21 -4.78 12.01
N GLY A 110 -14.98 -4.44 12.36
CA GLY A 110 -14.11 -5.31 13.14
C GLY A 110 -13.17 -6.13 12.26
N TRP A 111 -12.14 -6.65 12.87
CA TRP A 111 -11.12 -7.44 12.21
C TRP A 111 -11.14 -8.88 12.73
N PRO A 112 -10.81 -9.88 11.89
CA PRO A 112 -10.72 -11.28 12.34
C PRO A 112 -9.46 -11.55 13.19
N ILE A 113 -8.68 -10.52 13.47
CA ILE A 113 -7.44 -10.54 14.28
C ILE A 113 -7.55 -9.53 15.41
N GLY A 114 -6.78 -9.72 16.47
CA GLY A 114 -6.67 -8.80 17.60
C GLY A 114 -5.34 -8.04 17.63
N ARG A 115 -5.20 -7.14 18.58
CA ARG A 115 -3.95 -6.39 18.78
C ARG A 115 -2.75 -7.32 19.02
N ALA A 116 -2.92 -8.38 19.80
CA ALA A 116 -1.86 -9.34 20.10
C ALA A 116 -1.28 -10.04 18.86
N ASP A 117 -2.06 -10.15 17.78
CA ASP A 117 -1.59 -10.72 16.52
C ASP A 117 -0.68 -9.76 15.76
N LEU A 118 -0.77 -8.45 16.02
CA LEU A 118 0.03 -7.40 15.39
C LEU A 118 1.29 -7.02 16.19
N ASP A 119 1.25 -7.17 17.51
CA ASP A 119 2.33 -6.76 18.41
C ASP A 119 3.72 -7.34 18.04
N PRO A 120 3.84 -8.60 17.58
CA PRO A 120 5.12 -9.16 17.19
C PRO A 120 5.81 -8.44 16.01
N TYR A 121 5.03 -7.73 15.19
CA TYR A 121 5.52 -7.02 14.00
C TYR A 121 5.78 -5.53 14.24
N SER A 122 5.53 -5.03 15.44
CA SER A 122 5.61 -3.59 15.73
C SER A 122 7.02 -3.03 15.57
N ALA A 123 8.03 -3.75 16.05
CA ALA A 123 9.42 -3.33 15.95
C ALA A 123 9.90 -3.29 14.49
N GLU A 124 9.61 -4.33 13.71
CA GLU A 124 9.95 -4.38 12.29
C GLU A 124 9.22 -3.29 11.49
N THR A 125 7.96 -3.02 11.83
CA THR A 125 7.19 -1.94 11.21
C THR A 125 7.82 -0.57 11.49
N ALA A 126 8.28 -0.33 12.72
CA ALA A 126 8.96 0.90 13.09
C ALA A 126 10.28 1.07 12.31
N GLU A 127 11.05 0.01 12.14
CA GLU A 127 12.27 0.01 11.34
C GLU A 127 12.00 0.30 9.87
N ILE A 128 10.99 -0.36 9.26
CA ILE A 128 10.61 -0.15 7.85
C ILE A 128 10.17 1.30 7.59
N LEU A 129 9.49 1.90 8.54
CA LEU A 129 8.96 3.26 8.44
C LEU A 129 9.93 4.34 8.94
N ASP A 130 11.13 3.93 9.37
CA ASP A 130 12.16 4.83 9.95
C ASP A 130 11.60 5.68 11.11
N LEU A 131 10.77 5.05 11.94
CA LEU A 131 10.19 5.72 13.11
C LEU A 131 11.23 5.77 14.23
N VAL A 132 11.42 6.96 14.78
CA VAL A 132 12.22 7.11 16.00
C VAL A 132 11.51 6.35 17.12
N PRO A 133 12.18 5.44 17.85
CA PRO A 133 11.59 4.86 19.04
C PRO A 133 11.13 5.96 19.97
N ASP A 134 9.90 5.88 20.44
CA ASP A 134 9.41 6.81 21.46
C ASP A 134 10.44 6.85 22.60
N GLY A 135 11.16 7.95 22.69
CA GLY A 135 11.98 8.24 23.86
C GLY A 135 11.04 8.36 25.04
N GLY A 136 11.01 7.30 25.85
CA GLY A 136 10.24 7.23 27.08
C GLY A 136 10.52 8.36 28.04
#